data_17d6d4e5097e2c8a0c085a01984c83c0
#
_entry.id   17d6d4e5097e2c8a0c085a01984c83c0
#
_cell.length_a   1.000
_cell.length_b   1.000
_cell.length_c   1.000
_cell.angle_alpha   90.00
_cell.angle_beta   90.00
_cell.angle_gamma   90.00
#
_symmetry.space_group_name_H-M   'P 1'
#
loop_
_entity.id
_entity.type
_entity.pdbx_description
1 polymer ?
#
loop_
_entity_poly.entity_id
_entity_poly.type
_entity_poly.pdbx_seq_one_letter_code
_entity_poly.pdbx_strand_id
1 'polypeptide(L)'
;MLVNVTVGTNNLKGAGDFYDAVLDVLGAKRSQEGERMIMWSSKSGTGSVAVITPFDKSPATAGNGTMLSLDAGDPETVQAVHAKAIEMGGTDDGAPGPRGTGGFYGGYFRDLDGNKLVAFCRQEIK
;
A
#
# COMPACT_ATOMS: atom_id res chain seq x y z
N MET A 1 -11.76 -2.71 13.70
CA MET A 1 -12.70 -3.41 12.82
C MET A 1 -11.98 -4.26 11.77
N LEU A 2 -11.31 -3.68 10.79
CA LEU A 2 -10.53 -4.48 9.83
C LEU A 2 -9.26 -5.01 10.48
N VAL A 3 -8.98 -6.30 10.27
CA VAL A 3 -7.73 -6.94 10.70
C VAL A 3 -6.70 -6.87 9.57
N ASN A 4 -7.12 -7.19 8.35
CA ASN A 4 -6.23 -7.11 7.19
C ASN A 4 -7.04 -6.88 5.92
N VAL A 5 -6.33 -6.45 4.89
CA VAL A 5 -6.82 -6.37 3.51
C VAL A 5 -5.90 -7.21 2.64
N THR A 6 -6.49 -7.95 1.71
CA THR A 6 -5.74 -8.79 0.78
C THR A 6 -5.94 -8.31 -0.65
N VAL A 7 -4.86 -8.19 -1.40
CA VAL A 7 -4.90 -7.86 -2.82
C VAL A 7 -4.22 -8.95 -3.63
N GLY A 8 -4.59 -9.07 -4.90
CA GLY A 8 -4.05 -10.11 -5.76
C GLY A 8 -2.76 -9.72 -6.44
N THR A 9 -1.95 -10.71 -6.76
CA THR A 9 -0.74 -10.54 -7.56
C THR A 9 -0.57 -11.67 -8.56
N ASN A 10 0.06 -11.36 -9.68
CA ASN A 10 0.47 -12.34 -10.67
C ASN A 10 1.95 -12.72 -10.54
N ASN A 11 2.64 -12.13 -9.56
CA ASN A 11 4.06 -12.39 -9.29
C ASN A 11 4.31 -12.16 -7.80
N LEU A 12 4.20 -13.23 -7.01
CA LEU A 12 4.32 -13.12 -5.56
C LEU A 12 5.69 -12.60 -5.12
N LYS A 13 6.76 -13.06 -5.77
CA LYS A 13 8.11 -12.60 -5.42
C LYS A 13 8.28 -11.11 -5.70
N GLY A 14 7.86 -10.66 -6.86
CA GLY A 14 7.94 -9.23 -7.22
C GLY A 14 7.09 -8.35 -6.32
N ALA A 15 5.86 -8.81 -6.02
CA ALA A 15 5.00 -8.10 -5.08
C ALA A 15 5.63 -8.06 -3.68
N GLY A 16 6.23 -9.16 -3.24
CA GLY A 16 6.93 -9.22 -1.96
C GLY A 16 8.04 -8.18 -1.85
N ASP A 17 8.86 -8.07 -2.88
CA ASP A 17 9.95 -7.09 -2.91
C ASP A 17 9.40 -5.65 -2.89
N PHE A 18 8.34 -5.40 -3.64
CA PHE A 18 7.67 -4.10 -3.68
C PHE A 18 7.15 -3.70 -2.29
N TYR A 19 6.34 -4.56 -1.69
CA TYR A 19 5.72 -4.24 -0.40
C TYR A 19 6.72 -4.24 0.76
N ASP A 20 7.77 -5.07 0.69
CA ASP A 20 8.86 -4.98 1.67
C ASP A 20 9.44 -3.57 1.73
N ALA A 21 9.73 -2.99 0.57
CA ALA A 21 10.35 -1.67 0.48
C ALA A 21 9.38 -0.56 0.86
N VAL A 22 8.16 -0.60 0.30
CA VAL A 22 7.17 0.46 0.50
C VAL A 22 6.68 0.50 1.94
N LEU A 23 6.33 -0.66 2.49
CA LEU A 23 5.79 -0.73 3.84
C LEU A 23 6.87 -0.57 4.92
N ASP A 24 8.14 -0.81 4.59
CA ASP A 24 9.24 -0.54 5.52
C ASP A 24 9.31 0.95 5.89
N VAL A 25 8.95 1.83 4.98
CA VAL A 25 8.88 3.28 5.25
C VAL A 25 7.93 3.56 6.41
N LEU A 26 6.89 2.75 6.55
CA LEU A 26 5.91 2.85 7.63
C LEU A 26 6.28 1.98 8.85
N GLY A 27 7.41 1.29 8.78
CA GLY A 27 7.85 0.40 9.87
C GLY A 27 7.15 -0.95 9.91
N ALA A 28 6.37 -1.28 8.88
CA ALA A 28 5.70 -2.59 8.81
C ALA A 28 6.68 -3.66 8.34
N LYS A 29 6.50 -4.87 8.85
CA LYS A 29 7.36 -6.02 8.53
C LYS A 29 6.52 -7.23 8.16
N ARG A 30 7.12 -8.17 7.45
CA ARG A 30 6.44 -9.44 7.14
C ARG A 30 6.07 -10.14 8.45
N SER A 31 4.81 -10.55 8.55
CA SER A 31 4.28 -11.33 9.67
C SER A 31 3.95 -12.76 9.28
N GLN A 32 3.70 -13.01 8.00
CA GLN A 32 3.45 -14.36 7.49
C GLN A 32 4.01 -14.48 6.08
N GLU A 33 4.48 -15.68 5.75
CA GLU A 33 4.93 -16.02 4.40
C GLU A 33 4.47 -17.44 4.09
N GLY A 34 3.90 -17.64 2.91
CA GLY A 34 3.47 -18.92 2.42
C GLY A 34 3.74 -19.04 0.93
N GLU A 35 3.36 -20.16 0.33
CA GLU A 35 3.57 -20.38 -1.10
C GLU A 35 2.71 -19.46 -1.98
N ARG A 36 1.56 -19.01 -1.45
CA ARG A 36 0.61 -18.20 -2.19
C ARG A 36 0.41 -16.81 -1.60
N MET A 37 0.92 -16.52 -0.41
CA MET A 37 0.56 -15.32 0.32
C MET A 37 1.74 -14.80 1.13
N ILE A 38 1.87 -13.47 1.18
CA ILE A 38 2.78 -12.76 2.08
C ILE A 38 1.94 -11.70 2.79
N MET A 39 2.15 -11.56 4.10
CA MET A 39 1.45 -10.55 4.89
C MET A 39 2.45 -9.67 5.62
N TRP A 40 2.16 -8.39 5.68
CA TRP A 40 2.92 -7.40 6.45
C TRP A 40 2.02 -6.81 7.52
N SER A 41 2.55 -6.66 8.72
CA SER A 41 1.81 -6.10 9.84
C SER A 41 2.47 -4.84 10.34
N SER A 42 1.65 -3.91 10.83
CA SER A 42 2.13 -2.66 11.40
C SER A 42 2.89 -2.89 12.69
N LYS A 43 3.72 -1.94 13.07
CA LYS A 43 4.50 -1.96 14.31
C LYS A 43 3.61 -2.10 15.53
N SER A 44 2.43 -1.49 15.51
CA SER A 44 1.47 -1.54 16.61
C SER A 44 0.71 -2.87 16.69
N GLY A 45 0.82 -3.71 15.64
CA GLY A 45 0.07 -4.95 15.56
C GLY A 45 -1.39 -4.76 15.12
N THR A 46 -1.79 -3.53 14.78
CA THR A 46 -3.14 -3.24 14.32
C THR A 46 -3.12 -2.98 12.81
N GLY A 47 -3.80 -3.85 12.08
CA GLY A 47 -3.89 -3.74 10.63
C GLY A 47 -2.74 -4.39 9.89
N SER A 48 -3.07 -5.11 8.83
CA SER A 48 -2.12 -5.83 7.99
C SER A 48 -2.51 -5.70 6.52
N VAL A 49 -1.52 -5.82 5.66
CA VAL A 49 -1.71 -5.92 4.21
C VAL A 49 -1.17 -7.27 3.77
N ALA A 50 -1.93 -7.98 2.95
CA ALA A 50 -1.50 -9.23 2.37
C ALA A 50 -1.57 -9.17 0.85
N VAL A 51 -0.63 -9.83 0.18
CA VAL A 51 -0.73 -10.10 -1.25
C VAL A 51 -0.86 -11.59 -1.45
N ILE A 52 -1.66 -12.01 -2.42
CA ILE A 52 -1.97 -13.41 -2.64
C ILE A 52 -2.06 -13.70 -4.15
N THR A 53 -1.59 -14.89 -4.54
CA THR A 53 -1.97 -15.41 -5.85
C THR A 53 -3.40 -15.92 -5.74
N PRO A 54 -4.30 -15.58 -6.69
CA PRO A 54 -5.72 -15.90 -6.53
C PRO A 54 -5.99 -17.39 -6.29
N PHE A 55 -6.96 -17.66 -5.43
CA PHE A 55 -7.31 -19.03 -5.03
C PHE A 55 -7.78 -19.87 -6.22
N ASP A 56 -8.48 -19.26 -7.16
CA ASP A 56 -9.02 -19.95 -8.34
C ASP A 56 -7.98 -20.14 -9.45
N LYS A 57 -6.75 -19.70 -9.23
CA LYS A 57 -5.62 -19.78 -10.16
C LYS A 57 -5.79 -18.97 -11.43
N SER A 58 -6.84 -18.17 -11.54
CA SER A 58 -6.99 -17.20 -12.62
C SER A 58 -6.07 -16.01 -12.38
N PRO A 59 -5.73 -15.23 -13.41
CA PRO A 59 -4.91 -14.04 -13.22
C PRO A 59 -5.54 -13.06 -12.24
N ALA A 60 -4.70 -12.46 -11.40
CA ALA A 60 -5.14 -11.40 -10.52
C ALA A 60 -5.48 -10.15 -11.33
N THR A 61 -6.55 -9.47 -10.91
CA THR A 61 -6.95 -8.17 -11.47
C THR A 61 -7.16 -7.19 -10.34
N ALA A 62 -6.87 -5.91 -10.58
CA ALA A 62 -7.19 -4.86 -9.65
C ALA A 62 -8.68 -4.55 -9.74
N GLY A 63 -9.33 -4.34 -8.59
CA GLY A 63 -10.73 -3.95 -8.57
C GLY A 63 -10.88 -2.47 -8.95
N ASN A 64 -11.80 -2.16 -9.84
CA ASN A 64 -12.12 -0.77 -10.14
C ASN A 64 -12.91 -0.18 -8.97
N GLY A 65 -12.35 0.84 -8.33
CA GLY A 65 -12.93 1.43 -7.14
C GLY A 65 -12.32 0.93 -5.83
N THR A 66 -11.51 -0.13 -5.87
CA THR A 66 -10.80 -0.65 -4.69
C THR A 66 -9.55 0.17 -4.44
N MET A 67 -9.33 0.54 -3.19
CA MET A 67 -8.14 1.28 -2.80
C MET A 67 -7.75 0.95 -1.37
N LEU A 68 -6.46 0.80 -1.11
CA LEU A 68 -5.92 0.66 0.23
C LEU A 68 -5.42 2.02 0.70
N SER A 69 -5.81 2.42 1.91
CA SER A 69 -5.36 3.67 2.50
C SER A 69 -4.37 3.38 3.62
N LEU A 70 -3.17 3.91 3.47
CA LEU A 70 -2.08 3.71 4.41
C LEU A 70 -1.86 5.00 5.19
N ASP A 71 -1.98 4.92 6.51
CA ASP A 71 -1.75 6.07 7.38
C ASP A 71 -0.24 6.33 7.48
N ALA A 72 0.21 7.43 6.93
CA ALA A 72 1.62 7.82 6.93
C ALA A 72 1.96 8.80 8.07
N GLY A 73 0.96 9.40 8.69
CA GLY A 73 1.14 10.25 9.86
C GLY A 73 1.51 11.70 9.56
N ASP A 74 2.41 11.95 8.62
CA ASP A 74 2.87 13.30 8.28
C ASP A 74 3.19 13.41 6.78
N PRO A 75 3.26 14.66 6.24
CA PRO A 75 3.52 14.86 4.82
C PRO A 75 4.85 14.30 4.32
N GLU A 76 5.91 14.36 5.13
CA GLU A 76 7.21 13.85 4.75
C GLU A 76 7.17 12.34 4.55
N THR A 77 6.45 11.63 5.39
CA THR A 77 6.28 10.19 5.27
C THR A 77 5.40 9.83 4.07
N VAL A 78 4.35 10.61 3.79
CA VAL A 78 3.56 10.46 2.56
C VAL A 78 4.47 10.54 1.33
N GLN A 79 5.32 11.56 1.28
CA GLN A 79 6.27 11.75 0.18
C GLN A 79 7.24 10.58 0.07
N ALA A 80 7.75 10.10 1.20
CA ALA A 80 8.70 8.98 1.22
C ALA A 80 8.07 7.66 0.75
N VAL A 81 6.84 7.38 1.16
CA VAL A 81 6.11 6.19 0.72
C VAL A 81 5.87 6.24 -0.79
N HIS A 82 5.36 7.37 -1.28
CA HIS A 82 5.09 7.54 -2.71
C HIS A 82 6.37 7.41 -3.53
N ALA A 83 7.44 8.08 -3.12
CA ALA A 83 8.73 8.02 -3.82
C ALA A 83 9.27 6.59 -3.86
N LYS A 84 9.17 5.86 -2.75
CA LYS A 84 9.64 4.47 -2.70
C LYS A 84 8.81 3.58 -3.62
N ALA A 85 7.49 3.78 -3.66
CA ALA A 85 6.63 3.01 -4.55
C ALA A 85 7.02 3.22 -6.02
N ILE A 86 7.27 4.45 -6.43
CA ILE A 86 7.70 4.76 -7.80
C ILE A 86 9.08 4.16 -8.08
N GLU A 87 10.02 4.29 -7.14
CA GLU A 87 11.36 3.71 -7.26
C GLU A 87 11.30 2.19 -7.49
N MET A 88 10.36 1.51 -6.84
CA MET A 88 10.20 0.05 -6.92
C MET A 88 9.36 -0.40 -8.12
N GLY A 89 9.03 0.50 -9.03
CA GLY A 89 8.32 0.17 -10.26
C GLY A 89 6.82 0.39 -10.23
N GLY A 90 6.28 0.94 -9.15
CA GLY A 90 4.89 1.34 -9.08
C GLY A 90 4.58 2.51 -10.00
N THR A 91 3.30 2.74 -10.22
CA THR A 91 2.83 3.79 -11.13
C THR A 91 2.26 4.96 -10.32
N ASP A 92 2.67 6.18 -10.67
CA ASP A 92 2.08 7.37 -10.08
C ASP A 92 0.61 7.50 -10.49
N ASP A 93 -0.24 7.78 -9.52
CA ASP A 93 -1.69 7.97 -9.74
C ASP A 93 -2.17 9.24 -9.04
N GLY A 94 -1.25 10.10 -8.65
CA GLY A 94 -1.51 11.38 -8.00
C GLY A 94 -0.37 11.75 -7.04
N ALA A 95 0.46 12.73 -7.44
CA ALA A 95 1.62 13.14 -6.64
C ALA A 95 1.21 13.61 -5.24
N PRO A 96 2.11 13.46 -4.24
CA PRO A 96 1.80 13.92 -2.88
C PRO A 96 1.41 15.39 -2.83
N GLY A 97 0.34 15.68 -2.12
CA GLY A 97 -0.16 17.02 -1.96
C GLY A 97 -1.49 17.06 -1.23
N PRO A 98 -1.95 18.26 -0.88
CA PRO A 98 -3.26 18.41 -0.26
C PRO A 98 -4.38 18.07 -1.24
N ARG A 99 -5.47 17.52 -0.69
CA ARG A 99 -6.68 17.18 -1.45
C ARG A 99 -7.89 17.81 -0.73
N GLY A 100 -8.56 18.70 -1.43
CA GLY A 100 -9.68 19.44 -0.85
C GLY A 100 -9.24 20.42 0.24
N THR A 101 -10.18 20.78 1.13
CA THR A 101 -9.97 21.80 2.16
C THR A 101 -10.01 21.21 3.58
N GLY A 102 -10.17 19.89 3.70
CA GLY A 102 -10.35 19.21 4.99
C GLY A 102 -9.08 18.74 5.68
N GLY A 103 -7.91 19.19 5.24
CA GLY A 103 -6.64 18.80 5.84
C GLY A 103 -6.09 17.46 5.35
N PHE A 104 -6.74 16.83 4.39
CA PHE A 104 -6.24 15.58 3.80
C PHE A 104 -5.04 15.87 2.89
N TYR A 105 -3.95 15.17 3.13
CA TYR A 105 -2.74 15.23 2.32
C TYR A 105 -2.40 13.81 1.90
N GLY A 106 -2.31 13.54 0.60
CA GLY A 106 -2.10 12.18 0.13
C GLY A 106 -1.33 12.09 -1.17
N GLY A 107 -0.74 10.93 -1.38
CA GLY A 107 -0.10 10.56 -2.63
C GLY A 107 -0.63 9.20 -3.08
N TYR A 108 -1.07 9.12 -4.32
CA TYR A 108 -1.71 7.94 -4.88
C TYR A 108 -0.75 7.22 -5.82
N PHE A 109 -0.76 5.91 -5.74
CA PHE A 109 0.08 5.09 -6.62
C PHE A 109 -0.58 3.73 -6.84
N ARG A 110 -0.06 3.02 -7.84
CA ARG A 110 -0.46 1.65 -8.11
C ARG A 110 0.72 0.73 -7.87
N ASP A 111 0.45 -0.47 -7.34
CA ASP A 111 1.48 -1.49 -7.21
C ASP A 111 1.77 -2.14 -8.57
N LEU A 112 2.61 -3.18 -8.60
CA LEU A 112 3.02 -3.82 -9.84
C LEU A 112 1.89 -4.56 -10.56
N ASP A 113 0.81 -4.84 -9.86
CA ASP A 113 -0.37 -5.52 -10.40
C ASP A 113 -1.53 -4.56 -10.68
N GLY A 114 -1.31 -3.27 -10.46
CA GLY A 114 -2.33 -2.23 -10.69
C GLY A 114 -3.25 -1.98 -9.52
N ASN A 115 -3.03 -2.60 -8.37
CA ASN A 115 -3.81 -2.30 -7.17
C ASN A 115 -3.54 -0.87 -6.72
N LYS A 116 -4.60 -0.14 -6.39
CA LYS A 116 -4.49 1.27 -6.02
C LYS A 116 -4.27 1.43 -4.52
N LEU A 117 -3.31 2.30 -4.17
CA LEU A 117 -3.04 2.67 -2.79
C LEU A 117 -2.95 4.19 -2.67
N VAL A 118 -3.24 4.68 -1.47
CA VAL A 118 -2.97 6.05 -1.08
C VAL A 118 -2.19 6.04 0.23
N ALA A 119 -1.07 6.76 0.26
CA ALA A 119 -0.41 7.10 1.52
C ALA A 119 -0.91 8.47 1.91
N PHE A 120 -1.42 8.62 3.13
CA PHE A 120 -2.06 9.87 3.52
C PHE A 120 -1.78 10.24 4.96
N CYS A 121 -2.03 11.49 5.26
CA CYS A 121 -2.11 12.01 6.62
C CYS A 121 -3.16 13.11 6.66
N ARG A 122 -3.56 13.47 7.87
CA ARG A 122 -4.44 14.61 8.07
C ARG A 122 -3.64 15.72 8.75
N GLN A 123 -3.73 16.91 8.16
CA GLN A 123 -3.08 18.10 8.71
C GLN A 123 -4.12 18.94 9.46
N GLU A 124 -3.69 19.59 10.53
CA GLU A 124 -4.55 20.55 11.21
C GLU A 124 -4.86 21.72 10.29
N ILE A 125 -6.12 22.11 10.30
CA ILE A 125 -6.58 23.29 9.58
C ILE A 125 -6.59 24.44 10.60
N LYS A 126 -5.85 25.50 10.31
CA LYS A 126 -5.80 26.70 11.14
C LYS A 126 -6.62 27.80 10.56
#